data_32dc7ede5f6074cd9706f0a95ae8c35c
#
_entry.id   32dc7ede5f6074cd9706f0a95ae8c35c
#
_cell.length_a   1.000
_cell.length_b   1.000
_cell.length_c   1.000
_cell.angle_alpha   90.00
_cell.angle_beta   90.00
_cell.angle_gamma   90.00
#
_symmetry.space_group_name_H-M   'P 1'
#
loop_
_entity.id
_entity.type
_entity.pdbx_description
1 polymer ?
#
loop_
_entity_poly.entity_id
_entity_poly.type
_entity_poly.pdbx_seq_one_letter_code
_entity_poly.pdbx_strand_id
1 'polypeptide(L)'
;MEWKYIKKLKSIDLIDDFECLVKYVFCDEFRECVIANNGGRPSKKIFDTDKVKERVLKSFLSFNKEDRETVWKIFDWNKEELANKYVPFGIDNFGNLICFNANNDKIVFVNHEDMSVEAIAENFNGFMSKLYE
;
A
#
# COMPACT_ATOMS: atom_id res chain seq x y z
N MET A 1 0.64 -17.12 5.96
CA MET A 1 1.36 -16.01 5.27
C MET A 1 2.61 -15.66 6.05
N GLU A 2 3.77 -15.84 5.44
CA GLU A 2 5.04 -15.45 6.04
C GLU A 2 5.45 -14.07 5.51
N TRP A 3 6.23 -13.34 6.31
CA TRP A 3 6.71 -12.01 5.97
C TRP A 3 8.22 -11.94 6.14
N LYS A 4 8.90 -11.26 5.20
CA LYS A 4 10.35 -11.03 5.24
C LYS A 4 10.64 -9.53 5.20
N TYR A 5 11.84 -9.18 5.66
CA TYR A 5 12.36 -7.80 5.58
C TYR A 5 11.47 -6.78 6.30
N ILE A 6 10.84 -7.20 7.40
CA ILE A 6 10.02 -6.31 8.21
C ILE A 6 10.90 -5.20 8.79
N LYS A 7 10.43 -3.97 8.66
CA LYS A 7 11.05 -2.79 9.25
C LYS A 7 10.24 -2.42 10.49
N LYS A 8 10.61 -2.93 11.63
CA LYS A 8 9.82 -2.75 12.87
C LYS A 8 9.31 -1.31 12.99
N LEU A 9 8.00 -1.16 13.16
CA LEU A 9 7.36 0.14 13.32
C LEU A 9 7.86 0.79 14.62
N LYS A 10 8.41 1.99 14.51
CA LYS A 10 9.00 2.69 15.66
C LYS A 10 7.95 3.25 16.61
N SER A 11 6.79 3.67 16.08
CA SER A 11 5.70 4.20 16.88
C SER A 11 4.39 4.07 16.12
N ILE A 12 3.32 3.70 16.82
CA ILE A 12 1.97 3.68 16.25
C ILE A 12 1.53 5.08 15.85
N ASP A 13 2.04 6.11 16.51
CA ASP A 13 1.75 7.50 16.17
C ASP A 13 2.06 7.84 14.72
N LEU A 14 3.03 7.15 14.11
CA LEU A 14 3.37 7.36 12.70
C LEU A 14 2.20 7.04 11.77
N ILE A 15 1.41 6.02 12.11
CA ILE A 15 0.22 5.68 11.33
C ILE A 15 -0.82 6.81 11.47
N ASP A 16 -1.05 7.26 12.70
CA ASP A 16 -2.00 8.33 12.98
C ASP A 16 -1.61 9.63 12.28
N ASP A 17 -0.33 9.96 12.31
CA ASP A 17 0.19 11.16 11.66
C ASP A 17 -0.01 11.11 10.13
N PHE A 18 0.23 9.95 9.53
CA PHE A 18 0.02 9.80 8.09
C PHE A 18 -1.47 9.88 7.73
N GLU A 19 -2.34 9.29 8.55
CA GLU A 19 -3.79 9.42 8.35
C GLU A 19 -4.22 10.89 8.34
N CYS A 20 -3.66 11.68 9.25
CA CYS A 20 -3.94 13.12 9.30
C CYS A 20 -3.46 13.83 8.03
N LEU A 21 -2.27 13.47 7.56
CA LEU A 21 -1.69 14.08 6.37
C LEU A 21 -2.54 13.82 5.12
N VAL A 22 -2.95 12.56 4.92
CA VAL A 22 -3.68 12.16 3.71
C VAL A 22 -5.20 12.28 3.88
N LYS A 23 -5.67 12.60 5.08
CA LYS A 23 -7.11 12.74 5.42
C LYS A 23 -7.88 11.45 5.12
N TYR A 24 -7.32 10.34 5.55
CA TYR A 24 -7.92 9.01 5.33
C TYR A 24 -7.64 8.12 6.54
N VAL A 25 -8.68 7.44 7.03
CA VAL A 25 -8.57 6.55 8.18
C VAL A 25 -8.49 5.11 7.68
N PHE A 26 -7.38 4.43 7.98
CA PHE A 26 -7.19 3.04 7.61
C PHE A 26 -8.12 2.11 8.41
N CYS A 27 -8.55 1.03 7.78
CA CYS A 27 -9.29 -0.02 8.49
C CYS A 27 -8.40 -0.71 9.52
N ASP A 28 -9.04 -1.31 10.52
CA ASP A 28 -8.33 -1.98 11.61
C ASP A 28 -7.41 -3.10 11.10
N GLU A 29 -7.87 -3.87 10.12
CA GLU A 29 -7.11 -4.97 9.54
C GLU A 29 -5.77 -4.50 8.94
N PHE A 30 -5.80 -3.35 8.26
CA PHE A 30 -4.56 -2.78 7.70
C PHE A 30 -3.64 -2.28 8.80
N ARG A 31 -4.19 -1.57 9.79
CA ARG A 31 -3.41 -1.05 10.92
C ARG A 31 -2.71 -2.19 11.66
N GLU A 32 -3.43 -3.27 11.94
CA GLU A 32 -2.85 -4.46 12.60
C GLU A 32 -1.74 -5.09 11.76
N CYS A 33 -1.94 -5.16 10.44
CA CYS A 33 -0.95 -5.68 9.52
C CYS A 33 0.34 -4.84 9.55
N VAL A 34 0.21 -3.51 9.54
CA VAL A 34 1.36 -2.60 9.61
C VAL A 34 2.09 -2.74 10.94
N ILE A 35 1.35 -2.79 12.04
CA ILE A 35 1.96 -2.92 13.37
C ILE A 35 2.83 -4.18 13.46
N ALA A 36 2.37 -5.28 12.87
CA ALA A 36 3.09 -6.54 12.88
C ALA A 36 4.18 -6.63 11.80
N ASN A 37 3.96 -6.03 10.63
CA ASN A 37 4.75 -6.32 9.42
C ASN A 37 5.16 -5.07 8.64
N ASN A 38 5.33 -3.94 9.30
CA ASN A 38 5.66 -2.68 8.63
C ASN A 38 6.79 -2.82 7.61
N GLY A 39 6.54 -2.36 6.40
CA GLY A 39 7.53 -2.39 5.31
C GLY A 39 7.89 -3.78 4.82
N GLY A 40 7.14 -4.80 5.24
CA GLY A 40 7.47 -6.20 4.96
C GLY A 40 7.10 -6.66 3.56
N ARG A 41 7.67 -7.81 3.20
CA ARG A 41 7.38 -8.51 1.94
C ARG A 41 6.63 -9.81 2.26
N PRO A 42 5.36 -9.93 1.83
CA PRO A 42 4.60 -11.16 2.08
C PRO A 42 5.10 -12.29 1.18
N SER A 43 4.98 -13.54 1.67
CA SER A 43 5.37 -14.73 0.90
C SER A 43 4.48 -14.93 -0.33
N LYS A 44 3.19 -14.63 -0.21
CA LYS A 44 2.26 -14.60 -1.34
C LYS A 44 2.23 -13.18 -1.85
N LYS A 45 2.81 -12.96 -3.03
CA LYS A 45 3.08 -11.61 -3.54
C LYS A 45 2.52 -11.35 -4.93
N ILE A 46 1.87 -12.32 -5.54
CA ILE A 46 1.31 -12.17 -6.89
C ILE A 46 -0.17 -11.82 -6.78
N PHE A 47 -0.61 -10.88 -7.58
CA PHE A 47 -2.02 -10.49 -7.64
C PHE A 47 -2.43 -10.17 -9.07
N ASP A 48 -3.73 -10.36 -9.33
CA ASP A 48 -4.33 -10.00 -10.62
C ASP A 48 -5.12 -8.71 -10.46
N THR A 49 -5.15 -7.93 -11.53
CA THR A 49 -6.05 -6.78 -11.64
C THR A 49 -7.15 -7.11 -12.65
N ASP A 50 -8.09 -6.20 -12.83
CA ASP A 50 -9.13 -6.35 -13.84
C ASP A 50 -8.59 -6.28 -15.28
N LYS A 51 -7.34 -5.88 -15.47
CA LYS A 51 -6.73 -5.72 -16.80
C LYS A 51 -5.51 -6.60 -17.04
N VAL A 52 -4.74 -6.90 -16.00
CA VAL A 52 -3.47 -7.61 -16.11
C VAL A 52 -3.36 -8.68 -15.03
N LYS A 53 -2.85 -9.84 -15.42
CA LYS A 53 -2.59 -10.94 -14.48
C LYS A 53 -1.12 -10.97 -14.07
N GLU A 54 -0.89 -11.57 -12.90
CA GLU A 54 0.46 -11.87 -12.40
C GLU A 54 1.32 -10.61 -12.16
N ARG A 55 0.72 -9.58 -11.62
CA ARG A 55 1.49 -8.47 -11.10
C ARG A 55 2.14 -8.86 -9.78
N VAL A 56 3.28 -8.29 -9.48
CA VAL A 56 4.08 -8.68 -8.30
C VAL A 56 4.16 -7.52 -7.30
N LEU A 57 3.71 -7.77 -6.09
CA LEU A 57 3.91 -6.85 -4.97
C LEU A 57 5.36 -7.01 -4.50
N LYS A 58 6.15 -5.93 -4.57
CA LYS A 58 7.52 -5.94 -4.06
C LYS A 58 7.52 -5.93 -2.54
N SER A 59 6.86 -4.92 -1.96
CA SER A 59 6.78 -4.77 -0.51
C SER A 59 5.69 -3.80 -0.12
N PHE A 60 5.28 -3.85 1.15
CA PHE A 60 4.52 -2.77 1.75
C PHE A 60 5.47 -1.60 1.99
N LEU A 61 4.92 -0.39 1.95
CA LEU A 61 5.68 0.82 2.26
C LEU A 61 5.82 0.96 3.77
N SER A 62 6.99 1.42 4.21
CA SER A 62 7.23 1.65 5.63
C SER A 62 6.58 2.94 6.11
N PHE A 63 6.10 2.94 7.35
CA PHE A 63 5.66 4.16 8.03
C PHE A 63 6.78 4.83 8.81
N ASN A 64 7.95 4.20 8.94
CA ASN A 64 9.13 4.83 9.51
C ASN A 64 9.71 5.81 8.49
N LYS A 65 9.87 7.07 8.88
CA LYS A 65 10.27 8.13 7.94
C LYS A 65 11.68 7.98 7.39
N GLU A 66 12.58 7.36 8.14
CA GLU A 66 13.97 7.20 7.75
C GLU A 66 14.25 6.00 6.87
N ASP A 67 13.28 5.12 6.67
CA ASP A 67 13.44 3.97 5.78
C ASP A 67 13.49 4.42 4.32
N ARG A 68 13.93 3.52 3.45
CA ARG A 68 14.17 3.84 2.04
C ARG A 68 12.87 4.09 1.27
N GLU A 69 11.90 3.19 1.42
CA GLU A 69 10.63 3.25 0.70
C GLU A 69 9.50 3.41 1.71
N THR A 70 9.00 4.63 1.82
CA THR A 70 8.02 4.99 2.83
C THR A 70 6.75 5.56 2.22
N VAL A 71 5.66 5.47 2.97
CA VAL A 71 4.39 6.10 2.58
C VAL A 71 4.56 7.60 2.43
N TRP A 72 5.44 8.21 3.27
CA TRP A 72 5.69 9.65 3.28
C TRP A 72 6.32 10.13 1.97
N LYS A 73 7.40 9.47 1.55
CA LYS A 73 8.13 9.83 0.32
C LYS A 73 7.27 9.62 -0.92
N ILE A 74 6.61 8.46 -0.98
CA ILE A 74 5.78 8.11 -2.14
C ILE A 74 4.61 9.08 -2.28
N PHE A 75 3.94 9.41 -1.18
CA PHE A 75 2.83 10.36 -1.22
C PHE A 75 3.34 11.76 -1.63
N ASP A 76 4.43 12.20 -1.05
CA ASP A 76 4.98 13.53 -1.33
C ASP A 76 5.37 13.70 -2.80
N TRP A 77 6.03 12.69 -3.37
CA TRP A 77 6.46 12.73 -4.77
C TRP A 77 5.28 12.73 -5.76
N ASN A 78 4.14 12.22 -5.37
CA ASN A 78 2.95 12.09 -6.22
C ASN A 78 1.75 12.86 -5.68
N LYS A 79 2.01 13.87 -4.87
CA LYS A 79 0.99 14.56 -4.09
C LYS A 79 -0.16 15.13 -4.93
N GLU A 80 0.16 15.75 -6.06
CA GLU A 80 -0.86 16.35 -6.91
C GLU A 80 -1.83 15.32 -7.47
N GLU A 81 -1.32 14.16 -7.84
CA GLU A 81 -2.10 13.09 -8.45
C GLU A 81 -2.84 12.25 -7.42
N LEU A 82 -2.26 12.07 -6.23
CA LEU A 82 -2.80 11.18 -5.21
C LEU A 82 -3.74 11.85 -4.22
N ALA A 83 -3.51 13.14 -3.90
CA ALA A 83 -4.23 13.81 -2.82
C ALA A 83 -5.75 13.72 -3.00
N ASN A 84 -6.44 13.30 -1.94
CA ASN A 84 -7.89 13.12 -1.88
C ASN A 84 -8.44 12.02 -2.81
N LYS A 85 -7.57 11.22 -3.42
CA LYS A 85 -7.97 10.17 -4.36
C LYS A 85 -7.47 8.80 -3.95
N TYR A 86 -6.16 8.65 -3.78
CA TYR A 86 -5.52 7.36 -3.54
C TYR A 86 -4.49 7.46 -2.43
N VAL A 87 -4.47 6.46 -1.56
CA VAL A 87 -3.54 6.41 -0.43
C VAL A 87 -2.60 5.22 -0.64
N PRO A 88 -1.31 5.46 -0.93
CA PRO A 88 -0.39 4.38 -1.25
C PRO A 88 -0.02 3.58 0.00
N PHE A 89 0.09 2.26 -0.15
CA PHE A 89 0.58 1.39 0.91
C PHE A 89 1.52 0.29 0.43
N GLY A 90 1.62 0.08 -0.87
CA GLY A 90 2.51 -0.93 -1.45
C GLY A 90 3.10 -0.48 -2.76
N ILE A 91 4.18 -1.13 -3.18
CA ILE A 91 4.85 -0.85 -4.45
C ILE A 91 5.23 -2.13 -5.17
N ASP A 92 5.39 -2.04 -6.49
CA ASP A 92 6.00 -3.10 -7.29
C ASP A 92 7.47 -2.76 -7.62
N ASN A 93 8.11 -3.58 -8.45
CA ASN A 93 9.52 -3.37 -8.81
C ASN A 93 9.73 -2.26 -9.83
N PHE A 94 8.67 -1.70 -10.38
CA PHE A 94 8.72 -0.69 -11.44
C PHE A 94 8.26 0.68 -10.95
N GLY A 95 8.03 0.84 -9.65
CA GLY A 95 7.59 2.10 -9.08
C GLY A 95 6.08 2.33 -9.12
N ASN A 96 5.31 1.33 -9.54
CA ASN A 96 3.85 1.42 -9.53
C ASN A 96 3.32 1.19 -8.11
N LEU A 97 2.15 1.73 -7.82
CA LEU A 97 1.62 1.80 -6.48
C LEU A 97 0.42 0.89 -6.27
N ILE A 98 0.34 0.31 -5.09
CA ILE A 98 -0.87 -0.33 -4.61
C ILE A 98 -1.47 0.61 -3.57
N CYS A 99 -2.72 1.01 -3.79
CA CYS A 99 -3.36 2.08 -3.02
C CYS A 99 -4.74 1.69 -2.53
N PHE A 100 -5.18 2.38 -1.45
CA PHE A 100 -6.59 2.48 -1.14
C PHE A 100 -7.21 3.58 -2.01
N ASN A 101 -8.40 3.33 -2.52
CA ASN A 101 -9.22 4.39 -3.08
C ASN A 101 -9.88 5.12 -1.91
N ALA A 102 -9.57 6.40 -1.74
CA ALA A 102 -10.03 7.17 -0.59
C ALA A 102 -11.56 7.34 -0.51
N ASN A 103 -12.27 7.13 -1.61
CA ASN A 103 -13.72 7.33 -1.67
C ASN A 103 -14.53 6.08 -1.33
N ASN A 104 -13.96 4.88 -1.54
CA ASN A 104 -14.74 3.64 -1.38
C ASN A 104 -13.95 2.49 -0.73
N ASP A 105 -12.72 2.74 -0.28
CA ASP A 105 -11.84 1.77 0.39
C ASP A 105 -11.41 0.58 -0.46
N LYS A 106 -11.69 0.60 -1.76
CA LYS A 106 -11.25 -0.45 -2.66
C LYS A 106 -9.75 -0.39 -2.86
N ILE A 107 -9.17 -1.54 -3.19
CA ILE A 107 -7.74 -1.63 -3.46
C ILE A 107 -7.52 -1.54 -4.96
N VAL A 108 -6.61 -0.67 -5.36
CA VAL A 108 -6.32 -0.39 -6.77
C VAL A 108 -4.82 -0.38 -7.03
N PHE A 109 -4.47 -0.65 -8.28
CA PHE A 109 -3.12 -0.51 -8.80
C PHE A 109 -3.05 0.81 -9.58
N VAL A 110 -2.07 1.65 -9.27
CA VAL A 110 -1.90 2.94 -9.92
C VAL A 110 -0.57 2.95 -10.66
N ASN A 111 -0.62 3.11 -11.99
CA ASN A 111 0.58 3.20 -12.80
C ASN A 111 1.21 4.58 -12.62
N HIS A 112 2.47 4.63 -12.21
CA HIS A 112 3.13 5.89 -11.87
C HIS A 112 3.46 6.75 -13.09
N GLU A 113 3.48 6.18 -14.29
CA GLU A 113 3.83 6.95 -15.49
C GLU A 113 2.66 7.76 -16.03
N ASP A 114 1.48 7.17 -16.09
CA ASP A 114 0.29 7.81 -16.67
C ASP A 114 -0.87 7.95 -15.68
N MET A 115 -0.69 7.50 -14.45
CA MET A 115 -1.72 7.51 -13.39
C MET A 115 -2.98 6.73 -13.75
N SER A 116 -2.89 5.80 -14.70
CA SER A 116 -3.99 4.89 -14.98
C SER A 116 -4.21 3.95 -13.80
N VAL A 117 -5.45 3.52 -13.60
CA VAL A 117 -5.88 2.76 -12.43
C VAL A 117 -6.49 1.43 -12.85
N GLU A 118 -6.11 0.35 -12.16
CA GLU A 118 -6.67 -0.98 -12.35
C GLU A 118 -7.25 -1.46 -11.03
N ALA A 119 -8.41 -2.11 -11.07
CA ALA A 119 -9.05 -2.63 -9.87
C ALA A 119 -8.40 -3.93 -9.42
N ILE A 120 -8.18 -4.09 -8.10
CA ILE A 120 -7.63 -5.31 -7.53
C ILE A 120 -8.65 -6.02 -6.64
N ALA A 121 -9.19 -5.32 -5.63
CA ALA A 121 -10.06 -5.94 -4.62
C ALA A 121 -11.03 -4.93 -4.02
N GLU A 122 -12.08 -5.44 -3.39
CA GLU A 122 -13.14 -4.62 -2.78
C GLU A 122 -12.68 -3.97 -1.47
N ASN A 123 -11.73 -4.61 -0.77
CA ASN A 123 -11.20 -4.10 0.50
C ASN A 123 -9.84 -4.74 0.80
N PHE A 124 -9.22 -4.34 1.90
CA PHE A 124 -7.90 -4.84 2.27
C PHE A 124 -7.89 -6.36 2.52
N ASN A 125 -8.87 -6.88 3.25
CA ASN A 125 -8.96 -8.33 3.48
C ASN A 125 -9.09 -9.10 2.18
N GLY A 126 -9.90 -8.60 1.25
CA GLY A 126 -10.05 -9.19 -0.08
C GLY A 126 -8.74 -9.19 -0.85
N PHE A 127 -7.98 -8.11 -0.77
CA PHE A 127 -6.66 -8.03 -1.38
C PHE A 127 -5.73 -9.12 -0.83
N MET A 128 -5.63 -9.20 0.50
CA MET A 128 -4.74 -10.17 1.15
C MET A 128 -5.13 -11.61 0.81
N SER A 129 -6.41 -11.91 0.74
CA SER A 129 -6.88 -13.27 0.41
C SER A 129 -6.69 -13.65 -1.06
N LYS A 130 -6.54 -12.67 -1.94
CA LYS A 130 -6.31 -12.90 -3.38
C LYS A 130 -4.84 -13.03 -3.75
N LEU A 131 -3.92 -12.68 -2.85
CA LEU A 131 -2.49 -12.85 -3.11
C LEU A 131 -2.16 -14.33 -3.25
N TYR A 132 -1.28 -14.66 -4.20
CA TYR A 132 -0.85 -16.04 -4.43
C TYR A 132 0.65 -16.11 -4.76
N GLU A 133 1.15 -17.34 -4.83
CA GLU A 133 2.57 -17.61 -5.10
C GLU A 133 2.87 -17.74 -6.59
#